data_4b7b915ea5165fd81faf9e32e2d64da5
#
_entry.id   4b7b915ea5165fd81faf9e32e2d64da5
#
_cell.length_a   1.000
_cell.length_b   1.000
_cell.length_c   1.000
_cell.angle_alpha   90.00
_cell.angle_beta   90.00
_cell.angle_gamma   90.00
#
_symmetry.space_group_name_H-M   'P 1'
#
loop_
_entity.id
_entity.type
_entity.pdbx_description
1 polymer ?
#
loop_
_entity_poly.entity_id
_entity_poly.type
_entity_poly.pdbx_seq_one_letter_code
_entity_poly.pdbx_strand_id
1 'polypeptide(L)'
;TSATAGSPSSSRRVGIVSILLRIFAFAAALATAGFLYTQTMQNRQSSASFDAVSSAVLQSIDLTDMQEADAQMVRRLYGFAPSEMDGCLLYYPATNMGARELLLVKLSDLSQQTSVSDAIQARRQTQMKSFEGYGVEQYDLLSNSVVEIQGNYILFVVHENAAATAQAFLKAL
;
A
#
# COMPACT_ATOMS: atom_id res chain seq x y z
N THR A 1 -31.92 -69.64 16.69
CA THR A 1 -31.03 -69.00 15.67
C THR A 1 -31.19 -67.52 15.76
N SER A 2 -30.22 -66.86 16.49
CA SER A 2 -30.16 -65.42 16.60
C SER A 2 -29.00 -64.92 15.69
N ALA A 3 -29.32 -64.09 14.72
CA ALA A 3 -28.35 -63.45 13.88
C ALA A 3 -28.06 -62.06 14.42
N THR A 4 -26.83 -61.86 14.86
CA THR A 4 -26.28 -60.54 15.28
C THR A 4 -25.85 -59.74 14.03
N ALA A 5 -26.57 -58.70 13.74
CA ALA A 5 -26.19 -57.72 12.72
C ALA A 5 -25.07 -56.81 13.25
N GLY A 6 -23.86 -57.02 12.79
CA GLY A 6 -22.71 -56.16 13.08
C GLY A 6 -22.81 -54.82 12.37
N SER A 7 -22.70 -53.74 13.11
CA SER A 7 -22.73 -52.34 12.61
C SER A 7 -21.39 -51.92 11.98
N PRO A 8 -21.32 -51.60 10.67
CA PRO A 8 -20.07 -51.22 9.99
C PRO A 8 -19.86 -49.71 9.85
N SER A 9 -20.37 -48.86 10.76
CA SER A 9 -20.41 -47.40 10.50
C SER A 9 -19.33 -46.56 11.20
N SER A 10 -18.59 -47.07 12.14
CA SER A 10 -17.64 -46.30 12.96
C SER A 10 -16.27 -46.11 12.27
N SER A 11 -15.76 -47.14 11.62
CA SER A 11 -14.44 -47.13 10.97
C SER A 11 -14.34 -46.19 9.73
N ARG A 12 -15.40 -46.08 8.93
CA ARG A 12 -15.44 -45.18 7.77
C ARG A 12 -15.49 -43.71 8.17
N ARG A 13 -16.18 -43.37 9.26
CA ARG A 13 -16.26 -41.97 9.77
C ARG A 13 -14.91 -41.49 10.30
N VAL A 14 -14.16 -42.33 10.98
CA VAL A 14 -12.81 -41.97 11.45
C VAL A 14 -11.84 -41.73 10.30
N GLY A 15 -11.92 -42.52 9.22
CA GLY A 15 -11.10 -42.34 8.03
C GLY A 15 -11.39 -41.02 7.30
N ILE A 16 -12.67 -40.66 7.15
CA ILE A 16 -13.07 -39.41 6.49
C ILE A 16 -12.62 -38.18 7.32
N VAL A 17 -12.81 -38.19 8.60
CA VAL A 17 -12.38 -37.10 9.51
C VAL A 17 -10.87 -36.90 9.46
N SER A 18 -10.08 -37.98 9.45
CA SER A 18 -8.61 -37.87 9.35
C SER A 18 -8.15 -37.32 8.01
N ILE A 19 -8.83 -37.65 6.90
CA ILE A 19 -8.53 -37.09 5.58
C ILE A 19 -8.87 -35.61 5.54
N LEU A 20 -10.03 -35.20 6.04
CA LEU A 20 -10.45 -33.79 6.10
C LEU A 20 -9.50 -32.96 6.97
N LEU A 21 -9.04 -33.52 8.10
CA LEU A 21 -8.06 -32.83 8.96
C LEU A 21 -6.72 -32.63 8.26
N ARG A 22 -6.26 -33.61 7.48
CA ARG A 22 -5.02 -33.50 6.69
C ARG A 22 -5.15 -32.47 5.56
N ILE A 23 -6.28 -32.42 4.86
CA ILE A 23 -6.55 -31.43 3.83
C ILE A 23 -6.58 -30.02 4.43
N PHE A 24 -7.25 -29.85 5.57
CA PHE A 24 -7.30 -28.59 6.29
C PHE A 24 -5.91 -28.13 6.76
N ALA A 25 -5.12 -29.04 7.33
CA ALA A 25 -3.74 -28.75 7.75
C ALA A 25 -2.85 -28.35 6.58
N PHE A 26 -2.99 -29.01 5.43
CA PHE A 26 -2.25 -28.69 4.21
C PHE A 26 -2.66 -27.32 3.63
N ALA A 27 -3.96 -27.02 3.60
CA ALA A 27 -4.46 -25.72 3.17
C ALA A 27 -3.99 -24.59 4.10
N ALA A 28 -4.00 -24.81 5.41
CA ALA A 28 -3.48 -23.85 6.38
C ALA A 28 -1.97 -23.61 6.21
N ALA A 29 -1.19 -24.68 5.97
CA ALA A 29 0.25 -24.56 5.71
C ALA A 29 0.55 -23.77 4.43
N LEU A 30 -0.21 -23.98 3.35
CA LEU A 30 -0.08 -23.19 2.12
C LEU A 30 -0.46 -21.73 2.32
N ALA A 31 -1.52 -21.46 3.10
CA ALA A 31 -1.93 -20.09 3.41
C ALA A 31 -0.87 -19.34 4.23
N THR A 32 -0.28 -20.02 5.24
CA THR A 32 0.80 -19.44 6.04
C THR A 32 2.08 -19.24 5.24
N ALA A 33 2.45 -20.19 4.37
CA ALA A 33 3.59 -20.04 3.47
C ALA A 33 3.39 -18.90 2.48
N GLY A 34 2.20 -18.76 1.90
CA GLY A 34 1.83 -17.65 1.02
C GLY A 34 1.89 -16.30 1.76
N PHE A 35 1.37 -16.24 2.98
CA PHE A 35 1.43 -15.04 3.82
C PHE A 35 2.88 -14.64 4.16
N LEU A 36 3.72 -15.61 4.56
CA LEU A 36 5.14 -15.35 4.85
C LEU A 36 5.91 -14.94 3.58
N TYR A 37 5.58 -15.53 2.43
CA TYR A 37 6.18 -15.14 1.14
C TYR A 37 5.84 -13.69 0.77
N THR A 38 4.59 -13.27 0.91
CA THR A 38 4.18 -11.87 0.66
C THR A 38 4.86 -10.91 1.62
N GLN A 39 4.98 -11.23 2.90
CA GLN A 39 5.68 -10.41 3.90
C GLN A 39 7.19 -10.26 3.56
N THR A 40 7.85 -11.34 3.14
CA THR A 40 9.28 -11.28 2.75
C THR A 40 9.51 -10.49 1.47
N MET A 41 8.56 -10.49 0.53
CA MET A 41 8.66 -9.69 -0.68
C MET A 41 8.45 -8.19 -0.40
N GLN A 42 7.52 -7.83 0.49
CA GLN A 42 7.31 -6.44 0.91
C GLN A 42 8.48 -5.84 1.69
N ASN A 43 9.26 -6.66 2.40
CA ASN A 43 10.42 -6.22 3.18
C ASN A 43 11.75 -6.18 2.40
N ARG A 44 11.76 -6.52 1.10
CA ARG A 44 12.97 -6.39 0.28
C ARG A 44 13.22 -4.92 -0.05
N GLN A 45 14.37 -4.40 0.40
CA GLN A 45 14.86 -3.11 -0.06
C GLN A 45 15.07 -3.16 -1.57
N SER A 46 14.45 -2.22 -2.30
CA SER A 46 14.72 -2.08 -3.72
C SER A 46 16.09 -1.44 -3.93
N SER A 47 16.87 -1.97 -4.87
CA SER A 47 18.13 -1.39 -5.32
C SER A 47 17.94 -0.31 -6.40
N ALA A 48 16.70 -0.07 -6.85
CA ALA A 48 16.40 0.94 -7.85
C ALA A 48 16.84 2.33 -7.36
N SER A 49 17.40 3.14 -8.25
CA SER A 49 17.75 4.51 -7.93
C SER A 49 16.50 5.37 -7.80
N PHE A 50 16.54 6.36 -6.91
CA PHE A 50 15.42 7.29 -6.75
C PHE A 50 15.08 8.01 -8.05
N ASP A 51 16.10 8.40 -8.83
CA ASP A 51 15.93 9.08 -10.11
C ASP A 51 15.20 8.23 -11.15
N ALA A 52 15.49 6.93 -11.21
CA ALA A 52 14.80 6.02 -12.14
C ALA A 52 13.32 5.84 -11.76
N VAL A 53 13.03 5.64 -10.47
CA VAL A 53 11.66 5.46 -9.98
C VAL A 53 10.86 6.75 -10.10
N SER A 54 11.43 7.90 -9.69
CA SER A 54 10.76 9.19 -9.81
C SER A 54 10.46 9.56 -11.26
N SER A 55 11.39 9.31 -12.18
CA SER A 55 11.16 9.56 -13.62
C SER A 55 10.02 8.70 -14.16
N ALA A 56 9.93 7.42 -13.81
CA ALA A 56 8.85 6.54 -14.25
C ALA A 56 7.48 6.99 -13.70
N VAL A 57 7.43 7.40 -12.43
CA VAL A 57 6.24 7.91 -11.78
C VAL A 57 5.79 9.23 -12.42
N LEU A 58 6.69 10.19 -12.62
CA LEU A 58 6.37 11.48 -13.21
C LEU A 58 5.88 11.38 -14.67
N GLN A 59 6.36 10.41 -15.43
CA GLN A 59 5.89 10.15 -16.80
C GLN A 59 4.48 9.53 -16.85
N SER A 60 3.97 9.00 -15.74
CA SER A 60 2.68 8.31 -15.67
C SER A 60 1.52 9.19 -15.20
N ILE A 61 1.79 10.43 -14.79
CA ILE A 61 0.83 11.33 -14.14
C ILE A 61 0.84 12.71 -14.79
N ASP A 62 -0.34 13.33 -14.89
CA ASP A 62 -0.45 14.74 -15.27
C ASP A 62 -0.27 15.63 -14.03
N LEU A 63 0.70 16.53 -14.10
CA LEU A 63 1.02 17.46 -13.01
C LEU A 63 0.32 18.81 -13.14
N THR A 64 -0.62 18.96 -14.09
CA THR A 64 -1.41 20.18 -14.23
C THR A 64 -2.12 20.51 -12.92
N ASP A 65 -2.11 21.77 -12.53
CA ASP A 65 -2.65 22.29 -11.26
C ASP A 65 -1.91 21.78 -9.99
N MET A 66 -0.72 21.22 -10.16
CA MET A 66 0.17 20.84 -9.08
C MET A 66 1.47 21.64 -9.13
N GLN A 67 2.15 21.78 -8.01
CA GLN A 67 3.45 22.42 -7.91
C GLN A 67 4.41 21.59 -7.08
N GLU A 68 5.67 21.63 -7.44
CA GLU A 68 6.73 20.94 -6.71
C GLU A 68 6.99 21.61 -5.36
N ALA A 69 7.12 20.81 -4.33
CA ALA A 69 7.36 21.27 -2.97
C ALA A 69 8.87 21.39 -2.69
N ASP A 70 9.25 22.45 -2.01
CA ASP A 70 10.55 22.53 -1.35
C ASP A 70 10.58 21.73 -0.03
N ALA A 71 11.75 21.62 0.57
CA ALA A 71 11.93 20.89 1.84
C ALA A 71 11.11 21.48 3.00
N GLN A 72 10.86 22.77 2.99
CA GLN A 72 10.05 23.43 4.01
C GLN A 72 8.58 23.03 3.87
N MET A 73 8.08 22.94 2.65
CA MET A 73 6.70 22.54 2.38
C MET A 73 6.46 21.06 2.71
N VAL A 74 7.40 20.16 2.40
CA VAL A 74 7.32 18.76 2.81
C VAL A 74 7.21 18.65 4.34
N ARG A 75 8.08 19.35 5.07
CA ARG A 75 8.02 19.36 6.54
C ARG A 75 6.70 19.94 7.07
N ARG A 76 6.19 20.98 6.44
CA ARG A 76 4.92 21.60 6.81
C ARG A 76 3.72 20.67 6.63
N LEU A 77 3.68 19.94 5.52
CA LEU A 77 2.53 19.09 5.15
C LEU A 77 2.57 17.69 5.78
N TYR A 78 3.79 17.13 5.97
CA TYR A 78 4.00 15.74 6.39
C TYR A 78 4.77 15.60 7.71
N GLY A 79 5.40 16.67 8.22
CA GLY A 79 6.09 16.65 9.51
C GLY A 79 7.50 16.06 9.50
N PHE A 80 7.96 15.45 8.40
CA PHE A 80 9.33 14.92 8.29
C PHE A 80 10.20 15.79 7.37
N ALA A 81 11.53 15.71 7.53
CA ALA A 81 12.46 16.41 6.67
C ALA A 81 12.91 15.52 5.49
N PRO A 82 12.89 16.02 4.23
CA PRO A 82 13.42 15.28 3.08
C PRO A 82 14.87 14.84 3.23
N SER A 83 15.68 15.60 3.97
CA SER A 83 17.09 15.27 4.24
C SER A 83 17.31 14.04 5.12
N GLU A 84 16.25 13.53 5.76
CA GLU A 84 16.27 12.29 6.54
C GLU A 84 15.98 11.06 5.69
N MET A 85 15.65 11.25 4.40
CA MET A 85 15.30 10.22 3.44
C MET A 85 16.39 10.08 2.38
N ASP A 86 16.51 8.89 1.78
CA ASP A 86 17.39 8.67 0.61
C ASP A 86 16.87 9.35 -0.65
N GLY A 87 15.57 9.68 -0.66
CA GLY A 87 14.93 10.44 -1.72
C GLY A 87 13.53 10.87 -1.31
N CYS A 88 13.14 12.07 -1.73
CA CYS A 88 11.80 12.60 -1.47
C CYS A 88 11.39 13.54 -2.60
N LEU A 89 10.21 13.32 -3.14
CA LEU A 89 9.57 14.14 -4.17
C LEU A 89 8.13 14.37 -3.77
N LEU A 90 7.69 15.62 -3.74
CA LEU A 90 6.32 15.99 -3.45
C LEU A 90 5.83 16.99 -4.50
N TYR A 91 4.73 16.66 -5.15
CA TYR A 91 3.88 17.59 -5.86
C TYR A 91 2.57 17.73 -5.09
N TYR A 92 2.13 18.97 -4.86
CA TYR A 92 0.94 19.28 -4.09
C TYR A 92 0.05 20.28 -4.83
N PRO A 93 -1.22 20.46 -4.49
CA PRO A 93 -2.11 21.35 -5.22
C PRO A 93 -1.57 22.77 -5.30
N ALA A 94 -1.58 23.37 -6.51
CA ALA A 94 -1.17 24.76 -6.72
C ALA A 94 -2.10 25.76 -6.01
N THR A 95 -3.32 25.34 -5.70
CA THR A 95 -4.32 26.14 -4.96
C THR A 95 -4.94 25.34 -3.83
N ASN A 96 -5.51 26.03 -2.86
CA ASN A 96 -6.24 25.38 -1.76
C ASN A 96 -7.60 24.77 -2.17
N MET A 97 -7.99 24.89 -3.43
CA MET A 97 -9.19 24.29 -4.01
C MET A 97 -8.90 22.94 -4.68
N GLY A 98 -7.63 22.56 -4.82
CA GLY A 98 -7.22 21.29 -5.39
C GLY A 98 -6.94 20.22 -4.34
N ALA A 99 -7.07 18.95 -4.74
CA ALA A 99 -6.73 17.79 -3.91
C ALA A 99 -5.64 16.90 -4.51
N ARG A 100 -5.28 17.11 -5.79
CA ARG A 100 -4.26 16.30 -6.48
C ARG A 100 -2.92 16.41 -5.77
N GLU A 101 -2.34 15.28 -5.42
CA GLU A 101 -1.07 15.21 -4.68
C GLU A 101 -0.29 13.95 -5.06
N LEU A 102 1.02 14.06 -5.17
CA LEU A 102 1.94 12.98 -5.43
C LEU A 102 3.10 13.08 -4.46
N LEU A 103 3.25 12.10 -3.58
CA LEU A 103 4.42 11.95 -2.71
C LEU A 103 5.13 10.65 -3.06
N LEU A 104 6.43 10.72 -3.34
CA LEU A 104 7.33 9.58 -3.48
C LEU A 104 8.46 9.72 -2.48
N VAL A 105 8.66 8.70 -1.64
CA VAL A 105 9.71 8.65 -0.64
C VAL A 105 10.54 7.39 -0.81
N LYS A 106 11.87 7.52 -0.78
CA LYS A 106 12.81 6.43 -0.55
C LYS A 106 13.35 6.57 0.86
N LEU A 107 13.04 5.60 1.70
CA LEU A 107 13.46 5.56 3.10
C LEU A 107 14.96 5.29 3.20
N SER A 108 15.66 5.97 4.10
CA SER A 108 17.04 5.66 4.48
C SER A 108 17.11 4.42 5.39
N ASP A 109 16.05 4.22 6.21
CA ASP A 109 15.91 3.08 7.10
C ASP A 109 14.45 2.61 7.14
N LEU A 110 14.22 1.29 7.14
CA LEU A 110 12.87 0.71 7.17
C LEU A 110 12.08 1.06 8.45
N SER A 111 12.75 1.42 9.54
CA SER A 111 12.07 1.88 10.76
C SER A 111 11.27 3.17 10.56
N GLN A 112 11.60 3.96 9.53
CA GLN A 112 10.88 5.18 9.16
C GLN A 112 9.50 4.90 8.51
N GLN A 113 9.27 3.67 8.04
CA GLN A 113 8.06 3.31 7.28
C GLN A 113 6.77 3.66 8.01
N THR A 114 6.67 3.32 9.30
CA THR A 114 5.47 3.59 10.09
C THR A 114 5.22 5.10 10.22
N SER A 115 6.24 5.87 10.56
CA SER A 115 6.09 7.32 10.74
C SER A 115 5.70 8.05 9.46
N VAL A 116 6.27 7.65 8.31
CA VAL A 116 5.91 8.22 7.01
C VAL A 116 4.49 7.82 6.61
N SER A 117 4.09 6.56 6.85
CA SER A 117 2.73 6.09 6.58
C SER A 117 1.68 6.82 7.43
N ASP A 118 1.97 7.04 8.71
CA ASP A 118 1.10 7.78 9.62
C ASP A 118 0.96 9.25 9.18
N ALA A 119 2.06 9.87 8.73
CA ALA A 119 2.06 11.22 8.18
C ALA A 119 1.17 11.32 6.92
N ILE A 120 1.24 10.34 6.01
CA ILE A 120 0.38 10.25 4.83
C ILE A 120 -1.10 10.15 5.24
N GLN A 121 -1.44 9.29 6.20
CA GLN A 121 -2.80 9.14 6.66
C GLN A 121 -3.33 10.42 7.32
N ALA A 122 -2.53 11.07 8.15
CA ALA A 122 -2.89 12.35 8.79
C ALA A 122 -3.12 13.44 7.73
N ARG A 123 -2.25 13.53 6.72
CA ARG A 123 -2.40 14.45 5.60
C ARG A 123 -3.70 14.21 4.83
N ARG A 124 -3.95 12.96 4.44
CA ARG A 124 -5.18 12.57 3.73
C ARG A 124 -6.43 12.93 4.53
N GLN A 125 -6.47 12.60 5.81
CA GLN A 125 -7.60 12.92 6.69
C GLN A 125 -7.84 14.43 6.82
N THR A 126 -6.77 15.21 6.95
CA THR A 126 -6.84 16.67 7.00
C THR A 126 -7.45 17.25 5.72
N GLN A 127 -7.03 16.76 4.57
CA GLN A 127 -7.58 17.18 3.28
C GLN A 127 -9.04 16.74 3.11
N MET A 128 -9.37 15.49 3.41
CA MET A 128 -10.77 15.01 3.35
C MET A 128 -11.70 15.87 4.19
N LYS A 129 -11.28 16.18 5.42
CA LYS A 129 -12.05 17.09 6.31
C LYS A 129 -12.21 18.48 5.72
N SER A 130 -11.21 18.98 4.99
CA SER A 130 -11.28 20.32 4.36
C SER A 130 -12.30 20.38 3.24
N PHE A 131 -12.56 19.26 2.55
CA PHE A 131 -13.51 19.20 1.42
C PHE A 131 -14.88 18.63 1.81
N GLU A 132 -15.04 18.20 3.05
CA GLU A 132 -16.30 17.64 3.55
C GLU A 132 -17.45 18.63 3.38
N GLY A 133 -18.49 18.18 2.69
CA GLY A 133 -19.74 18.93 2.52
C GLY A 133 -19.78 19.95 1.36
N TYR A 134 -18.65 20.26 0.68
CA TYR A 134 -18.66 21.18 -0.46
C TYR A 134 -17.77 20.78 -1.66
N GLY A 135 -16.69 20.06 -1.44
CA GLY A 135 -15.74 19.64 -2.49
C GLY A 135 -15.93 18.19 -2.87
N VAL A 136 -17.06 17.82 -3.49
CA VAL A 136 -17.41 16.42 -3.78
C VAL A 136 -16.34 15.73 -4.64
N GLU A 137 -15.90 16.36 -5.72
CA GLU A 137 -14.89 15.80 -6.64
C GLU A 137 -13.55 15.61 -5.93
N GLN A 138 -13.12 16.58 -5.12
CA GLN A 138 -11.88 16.52 -4.35
C GLN A 138 -11.94 15.45 -3.26
N TYR A 139 -13.09 15.36 -2.59
CA TYR A 139 -13.32 14.31 -1.59
C TYR A 139 -13.29 12.91 -2.21
N ASP A 140 -13.88 12.73 -3.38
CA ASP A 140 -13.87 11.47 -4.12
C ASP A 140 -12.46 11.09 -4.57
N LEU A 141 -11.66 12.06 -5.08
CA LEU A 141 -10.25 11.83 -5.41
C LEU A 141 -9.45 11.36 -4.18
N LEU A 142 -9.62 12.02 -3.03
CA LEU A 142 -8.96 11.64 -1.78
C LEU A 142 -9.42 10.28 -1.27
N SER A 143 -10.70 9.94 -1.42
CA SER A 143 -11.25 8.64 -1.03
C SER A 143 -10.68 7.51 -1.88
N ASN A 144 -10.39 7.77 -3.16
CA ASN A 144 -9.81 6.84 -4.13
C ASN A 144 -8.28 6.96 -4.24
N SER A 145 -7.64 7.71 -3.34
CA SER A 145 -6.18 7.83 -3.31
C SER A 145 -5.50 6.50 -3.06
N VAL A 146 -4.31 6.33 -3.63
CA VAL A 146 -3.53 5.11 -3.53
C VAL A 146 -2.30 5.34 -2.65
N VAL A 147 -2.03 4.41 -1.74
CA VAL A 147 -0.79 4.31 -0.98
C VAL A 147 -0.16 2.96 -1.31
N GLU A 148 1.04 2.98 -1.87
CA GLU A 148 1.83 1.77 -2.16
C GLU A 148 3.12 1.79 -1.34
N ILE A 149 3.41 0.67 -0.68
CA ILE A 149 4.61 0.48 0.11
C ILE A 149 5.33 -0.75 -0.42
N GLN A 150 6.54 -0.55 -0.94
CA GLN A 150 7.34 -1.63 -1.47
C GLN A 150 8.79 -1.50 -0.99
N GLY A 151 9.16 -2.34 -0.01
CA GLY A 151 10.49 -2.30 0.63
C GLY A 151 10.75 -0.93 1.27
N ASN A 152 11.78 -0.25 0.79
CA ASN A 152 12.17 1.08 1.25
C ASN A 152 11.54 2.23 0.45
N TYR A 153 10.54 1.95 -0.39
CA TYR A 153 9.82 2.98 -1.14
C TYR A 153 8.36 3.10 -0.68
N ILE A 154 7.88 4.33 -0.62
CA ILE A 154 6.48 4.67 -0.33
C ILE A 154 6.01 5.65 -1.40
N LEU A 155 4.88 5.33 -2.03
CA LEU A 155 4.15 6.18 -2.96
C LEU A 155 2.79 6.53 -2.38
N PHE A 156 2.41 7.80 -2.43
CA PHE A 156 1.05 8.28 -2.18
C PHE A 156 0.59 9.12 -3.34
N VAL A 157 -0.57 8.80 -3.91
CA VAL A 157 -1.14 9.48 -5.08
C VAL A 157 -2.61 9.79 -4.86
N VAL A 158 -2.95 11.06 -5.03
CA VAL A 158 -4.33 11.58 -5.13
C VAL A 158 -4.50 12.13 -6.54
N HIS A 159 -5.05 11.33 -7.43
CA HIS A 159 -5.20 11.69 -8.84
C HIS A 159 -6.18 10.74 -9.53
N GLU A 160 -6.80 11.15 -10.64
CA GLU A 160 -7.68 10.31 -11.46
C GLU A 160 -6.96 9.06 -12.00
N ASN A 161 -5.65 9.20 -12.27
CA ASN A 161 -4.80 8.12 -12.77
C ASN A 161 -3.99 7.41 -11.67
N ALA A 162 -4.38 7.53 -10.39
CA ALA A 162 -3.62 7.01 -9.26
C ALA A 162 -3.24 5.51 -9.40
N ALA A 163 -4.16 4.67 -9.91
CA ALA A 163 -3.89 3.25 -10.12
C ALA A 163 -2.83 2.99 -11.20
N ALA A 164 -2.84 3.75 -12.30
CA ALA A 164 -1.84 3.63 -13.36
C ALA A 164 -0.46 4.11 -12.89
N THR A 165 -0.42 5.18 -12.10
CA THR A 165 0.81 5.69 -11.49
C THR A 165 1.40 4.69 -10.49
N ALA A 166 0.57 4.05 -9.67
CA ALA A 166 1.01 2.98 -8.77
C ALA A 166 1.59 1.78 -9.54
N GLN A 167 1.01 1.41 -10.68
CA GLN A 167 1.58 0.35 -11.53
C GLN A 167 2.91 0.74 -12.17
N ALA A 168 3.07 1.99 -12.61
CA ALA A 168 4.35 2.49 -13.13
C ALA A 168 5.43 2.46 -12.04
N PHE A 169 5.09 2.87 -10.82
CA PHE A 169 5.94 2.77 -9.64
C PHE A 169 6.40 1.33 -9.38
N LEU A 170 5.47 0.38 -9.29
CA LEU A 170 5.79 -1.03 -9.01
C LEU A 170 6.68 -1.68 -10.10
N LYS A 171 6.54 -1.24 -11.36
CA LYS A 171 7.39 -1.72 -12.47
C LYS A 171 8.80 -1.14 -12.46
N ALA A 172 8.98 0.02 -11.83
CA ALA A 172 10.28 0.70 -11.75
C ALA A 172 11.16 0.21 -10.60
N LEU A 173 10.61 -0.61 -9.68
CA LEU A 173 11.30 -1.19 -8.53
C LEU A 173 11.91 -2.56 -8.84
#